data_6d364067d8a3d6f526a9b960a35513a3
#
_entry.id   6d364067d8a3d6f526a9b960a35513a3
#
_cell.length_a   1.000
_cell.length_b   1.000
_cell.length_c   1.000
_cell.angle_alpha   90.00
_cell.angle_beta   90.00
_cell.angle_gamma   90.00
#
_symmetry.space_group_name_H-M   'P 1'
#
loop_
_entity.id
_entity.type
_entity.pdbx_description
1 polymer ?
#
loop_
_entity_poly.entity_id
_entity_poly.type
_entity_poly.pdbx_seq_one_letter_code
_entity_poly.pdbx_strand_id
1 'polypeptide(L)'
;MRQHNLRILFFLLVLWGVAVACSRREARFRIGVSQCSEDEWRRQMNSEILREAHFYEDVEVDIRTAVDDNDRQAKDIRELIAEGVDLLIVAPNEATPITPVVEEAYNRGIPVIVVDRKILSDKYTAYVGADNYEIGKAVGEYVANVLHGQGDVVEISGLVGSTPAVDRHQGFVKAISAYPGIRLLAVEDGAWLQLKAGEKMDTLLSRFPHIDLVYAQNDRMAAGAYAAAAREGREKDMRFIGIDALSGKDYGVEKVLAGELDATFIYPTGGDRVMQIAMDILNKRDFPRETILGTSVVDRDNALIMKMQTAHIGTLDGKIETLNGKINQYLASYATQQVVLYGSLSALLLLVGLLVAVYLSLRAKNRLNRELSMQKKKLEEQKTQLIQQKELLE
;
A
#
# COMPACT_ATOMS: atom_id res chain seq x y z
N MET A 1 17.49 4.47 -56.37
CA MET A 1 16.30 4.03 -55.61
C MET A 1 16.54 2.90 -54.63
N ARG A 2 17.22 1.78 -54.98
CA ARG A 2 17.45 0.65 -54.07
C ARG A 2 18.29 0.97 -52.79
N GLN A 3 19.28 1.82 -52.87
CA GLN A 3 20.14 2.19 -51.72
C GLN A 3 19.42 3.15 -50.71
N HIS A 4 18.51 3.96 -51.17
CA HIS A 4 17.74 4.88 -50.31
C HIS A 4 16.77 4.11 -49.48
N ASN A 5 16.07 3.13 -50.04
CA ASN A 5 15.10 2.29 -49.33
C ASN A 5 15.78 1.39 -48.28
N LEU A 6 16.99 0.94 -48.49
CA LEU A 6 17.76 0.14 -47.52
C LEU A 6 18.16 0.96 -46.29
N ARG A 7 18.50 2.25 -46.48
CA ARG A 7 18.79 3.17 -45.37
C ARG A 7 17.57 3.49 -44.52
N ILE A 8 16.40 3.67 -45.13
CA ILE A 8 15.14 3.93 -44.45
C ILE A 8 14.71 2.70 -43.64
N LEU A 9 14.78 1.51 -44.22
CA LEU A 9 14.43 0.25 -43.54
C LEU A 9 15.32 0.01 -42.32
N PHE A 10 16.59 0.34 -42.42
CA PHE A 10 17.56 0.22 -41.35
C PHE A 10 17.27 1.20 -40.22
N PHE A 11 16.96 2.49 -40.52
CA PHE A 11 16.59 3.47 -39.52
C PHE A 11 15.29 3.10 -38.78
N LEU A 12 14.34 2.51 -39.49
CA LEU A 12 13.07 2.00 -38.89
C LEU A 12 13.31 0.80 -37.97
N LEU A 13 14.23 -0.10 -38.30
CA LEU A 13 14.60 -1.25 -37.43
C LEU A 13 15.32 -0.80 -36.16
N VAL A 14 16.20 0.20 -36.23
CA VAL A 14 16.87 0.78 -35.05
C VAL A 14 15.86 1.52 -34.16
N LEU A 15 14.96 2.32 -34.73
CA LEU A 15 13.89 2.99 -34.01
C LEU A 15 12.94 1.98 -33.34
N TRP A 16 12.62 0.89 -34.02
CA TRP A 16 11.77 -0.16 -33.47
C TRP A 16 12.46 -0.89 -32.30
N GLY A 17 13.77 -1.19 -32.42
CA GLY A 17 14.57 -1.79 -31.35
C GLY A 17 14.66 -0.90 -30.09
N VAL A 18 14.79 0.42 -30.26
CA VAL A 18 14.80 1.39 -29.15
C VAL A 18 13.40 1.51 -28.51
N ALA A 19 12.32 1.50 -29.31
CA ALA A 19 10.96 1.58 -28.82
C ALA A 19 10.57 0.35 -27.99
N VAL A 20 11.00 -0.84 -28.39
CA VAL A 20 10.75 -2.10 -27.64
C VAL A 20 11.56 -2.15 -26.34
N ALA A 21 12.76 -1.57 -26.29
CA ALA A 21 13.59 -1.52 -25.08
C ALA A 21 13.10 -0.54 -24.02
N CYS A 22 12.25 0.44 -24.38
CA CYS A 22 11.70 1.46 -23.48
C CYS A 22 10.26 1.17 -23.04
N SER A 23 9.66 0.02 -23.36
CA SER A 23 8.32 -0.34 -22.90
C SER A 23 8.37 -0.60 -21.39
N ARG A 24 8.04 0.41 -20.59
CA ARG A 24 7.74 0.28 -19.16
C ARG A 24 6.52 -0.65 -19.08
N ARG A 25 6.64 -1.75 -18.36
CA ARG A 25 5.51 -2.64 -18.11
C ARG A 25 4.51 -1.84 -17.28
N GLU A 26 3.37 -1.51 -17.84
CA GLU A 26 2.28 -0.89 -17.08
C GLU A 26 1.77 -1.91 -16.06
N ALA A 27 1.44 -1.44 -14.86
CA ALA A 27 0.82 -2.29 -13.85
C ALA A 27 -0.46 -2.91 -14.43
N ARG A 28 -0.63 -4.21 -14.23
CA ARG A 28 -1.82 -4.95 -14.69
C ARG A 28 -3.06 -4.56 -13.89
N PHE A 29 -2.87 -4.24 -12.60
CA PHE A 29 -3.94 -3.89 -11.69
C PHE A 29 -3.62 -2.60 -10.93
N ARG A 30 -4.62 -1.75 -10.80
CA ARG A 30 -4.58 -0.52 -9.98
C ARG A 30 -5.56 -0.68 -8.82
N ILE A 31 -5.03 -0.62 -7.59
CA ILE A 31 -5.81 -0.71 -6.36
C ILE A 31 -5.87 0.67 -5.71
N GLY A 32 -7.07 1.20 -5.55
CA GLY A 32 -7.31 2.41 -4.78
C GLY A 32 -7.55 2.10 -3.31
N VAL A 33 -6.91 2.83 -2.41
CA VAL A 33 -7.12 2.71 -0.97
C VAL A 33 -7.57 4.04 -0.41
N SER A 34 -8.76 4.07 0.22
CA SER A 34 -9.30 5.24 0.90
C SER A 34 -9.26 5.05 2.40
N GLN A 35 -8.32 5.75 3.07
CA GLN A 35 -8.17 5.78 4.52
C GLN A 35 -8.91 6.97 5.13
N CYS A 36 -9.54 6.76 6.29
CA CYS A 36 -10.27 7.81 6.99
C CYS A 36 -9.34 8.78 7.76
N SER A 37 -8.22 8.31 8.31
CA SER A 37 -7.32 9.09 9.18
C SER A 37 -5.85 8.73 8.96
N GLU A 38 -4.94 9.48 9.63
CA GLU A 38 -3.48 9.29 9.58
C GLU A 38 -2.90 8.90 10.96
N ASP A 39 -3.66 8.23 11.79
CA ASP A 39 -3.14 7.75 13.07
C ASP A 39 -2.13 6.59 12.92
N GLU A 40 -1.53 6.19 14.04
CA GLU A 40 -0.51 5.13 14.08
C GLU A 40 -1.03 3.80 13.58
N TRP A 41 -2.28 3.46 13.93
CA TRP A 41 -2.91 2.22 13.54
C TRP A 41 -3.13 2.18 12.01
N ARG A 42 -3.57 3.32 11.42
CA ARG A 42 -3.74 3.46 9.96
C ARG A 42 -2.40 3.41 9.21
N ARG A 43 -1.36 4.05 9.75
CA ARG A 43 -0.02 3.98 9.16
C ARG A 43 0.52 2.54 9.15
N GLN A 44 0.29 1.79 10.23
CA GLN A 44 0.66 0.38 10.30
C GLN A 44 -0.07 -0.44 9.22
N MET A 45 -1.39 -0.28 9.10
CA MET A 45 -2.20 -0.94 8.06
C MET A 45 -1.71 -0.61 6.64
N ASN A 46 -1.45 0.67 6.36
CA ASN A 46 -0.94 1.10 5.06
C ASN A 46 0.44 0.48 4.76
N SER A 47 1.31 0.42 5.75
CA SER A 47 2.62 -0.22 5.62
C SER A 47 2.51 -1.71 5.30
N GLU A 48 1.58 -2.42 5.93
CA GLU A 48 1.30 -3.84 5.67
C GLU A 48 0.74 -4.05 4.25
N ILE A 49 -0.21 -3.21 3.81
CA ILE A 49 -0.75 -3.24 2.44
C ILE A 49 0.39 -3.06 1.42
N LEU A 50 1.21 -2.02 1.58
CA LEU A 50 2.30 -1.73 0.66
C LEU A 50 3.37 -2.83 0.66
N ARG A 51 3.71 -3.37 1.84
CA ARG A 51 4.67 -4.46 1.97
C ARG A 51 4.18 -5.72 1.25
N GLU A 52 2.93 -6.11 1.46
CA GLU A 52 2.32 -7.27 0.79
C GLU A 52 2.21 -7.02 -0.72
N ALA A 53 1.91 -5.81 -1.16
CA ALA A 53 1.86 -5.45 -2.57
C ALA A 53 3.19 -5.69 -3.32
N HIS A 54 4.34 -5.57 -2.63
CA HIS A 54 5.66 -5.83 -3.23
C HIS A 54 5.88 -7.29 -3.68
N PHE A 55 5.07 -8.23 -3.20
CA PHE A 55 5.11 -9.62 -3.67
C PHE A 55 4.39 -9.85 -5.01
N TYR A 56 3.76 -8.80 -5.56
CA TYR A 56 3.01 -8.86 -6.82
C TYR A 56 3.62 -7.88 -7.83
N GLU A 57 4.20 -8.40 -8.91
CA GLU A 57 4.98 -7.59 -9.88
C GLU A 57 4.14 -6.59 -10.70
N ASP A 58 2.83 -6.85 -10.84
CA ASP A 58 1.95 -6.15 -11.76
C ASP A 58 0.88 -5.32 -11.03
N VAL A 59 1.16 -4.79 -9.82
CA VAL A 59 0.20 -4.05 -8.99
C VAL A 59 0.71 -2.65 -8.66
N GLU A 60 -0.16 -1.68 -8.83
CA GLU A 60 0.01 -0.30 -8.34
C GLU A 60 -1.03 -0.02 -7.24
N VAL A 61 -0.61 0.56 -6.12
CA VAL A 61 -1.47 0.92 -5.00
C VAL A 61 -1.45 2.44 -4.82
N ASP A 62 -2.62 3.08 -4.92
CA ASP A 62 -2.83 4.51 -4.65
C ASP A 62 -3.56 4.67 -3.32
N ILE A 63 -2.88 5.20 -2.29
CA ILE A 63 -3.44 5.41 -0.96
C ILE A 63 -3.77 6.88 -0.77
N ARG A 64 -5.06 7.17 -0.49
CA ARG A 64 -5.54 8.51 -0.16
C ARG A 64 -6.09 8.56 1.26
N THR A 65 -5.78 9.64 1.97
CA THR A 65 -6.16 9.81 3.37
C THR A 65 -7.01 11.06 3.53
N ALA A 66 -8.20 10.87 4.11
CA ALA A 66 -9.20 11.94 4.26
C ALA A 66 -8.98 12.82 5.50
N VAL A 67 -8.15 12.39 6.46
CA VAL A 67 -7.83 13.13 7.69
C VAL A 67 -9.12 13.49 8.47
N ASP A 68 -9.93 12.47 8.77
CA ASP A 68 -11.19 12.55 9.55
C ASP A 68 -12.31 13.41 8.90
N ASP A 69 -12.23 13.65 7.58
CA ASP A 69 -13.21 14.43 6.81
C ASP A 69 -14.01 13.51 5.86
N ASN A 70 -15.32 13.39 6.11
CA ASN A 70 -16.22 12.55 5.33
C ASN A 70 -16.40 13.04 3.88
N ASP A 71 -16.49 14.35 3.66
CA ASP A 71 -16.69 14.93 2.32
C ASP A 71 -15.44 14.73 1.48
N ARG A 72 -14.27 14.94 2.08
CA ARG A 72 -12.98 14.65 1.45
C ARG A 72 -12.87 13.15 1.11
N GLN A 73 -13.22 12.26 2.04
CA GLN A 73 -13.17 10.82 1.77
C GLN A 73 -14.07 10.42 0.61
N ALA A 74 -15.31 10.92 0.59
CA ALA A 74 -16.24 10.66 -0.50
C ALA A 74 -15.74 11.20 -1.85
N LYS A 75 -15.06 12.36 -1.85
CA LYS A 75 -14.43 12.93 -3.04
C LYS A 75 -13.27 12.05 -3.50
N ASP A 76 -12.35 11.69 -2.62
CA ASP A 76 -11.18 10.86 -2.92
C ASP A 76 -11.60 9.51 -3.53
N ILE A 77 -12.66 8.87 -2.99
CA ILE A 77 -13.22 7.64 -3.54
C ILE A 77 -13.76 7.84 -4.96
N ARG A 78 -14.50 8.93 -5.23
CA ARG A 78 -15.00 9.22 -6.58
C ARG A 78 -13.89 9.50 -7.58
N GLU A 79 -12.81 10.16 -7.15
CA GLU A 79 -11.63 10.37 -7.98
C GLU A 79 -10.93 9.06 -8.32
N LEU A 80 -10.72 8.15 -7.35
CA LEU A 80 -10.19 6.81 -7.59
C LEU A 80 -11.05 6.01 -8.59
N ILE A 81 -12.39 6.09 -8.45
CA ILE A 81 -13.33 5.49 -9.41
C ILE A 81 -13.15 6.08 -10.82
N ALA A 82 -13.03 7.41 -10.93
CA ALA A 82 -12.88 8.11 -12.21
C ALA A 82 -11.54 7.83 -12.89
N GLU A 83 -10.50 7.59 -12.13
CA GLU A 83 -9.16 7.20 -12.59
C GLU A 83 -9.09 5.73 -13.03
N GLY A 84 -10.15 4.96 -12.82
CA GLY A 84 -10.28 3.59 -13.31
C GLY A 84 -9.49 2.58 -12.50
N VAL A 85 -9.61 2.61 -11.16
CA VAL A 85 -9.06 1.54 -10.31
C VAL A 85 -9.79 0.22 -10.57
N ASP A 86 -9.05 -0.89 -10.53
CA ASP A 86 -9.59 -2.24 -10.73
C ASP A 86 -10.22 -2.80 -9.44
N LEU A 87 -9.83 -2.28 -8.28
CA LEU A 87 -10.36 -2.64 -6.97
C LEU A 87 -10.22 -1.45 -6.02
N LEU A 88 -11.19 -1.30 -5.13
CA LEU A 88 -11.21 -0.26 -4.10
C LEU A 88 -11.17 -0.90 -2.71
N ILE A 89 -10.27 -0.40 -1.84
CA ILE A 89 -10.21 -0.71 -0.41
C ILE A 89 -10.66 0.52 0.34
N VAL A 90 -11.67 0.41 1.19
CA VAL A 90 -12.24 1.55 1.92
C VAL A 90 -12.25 1.28 3.42
N ALA A 91 -11.59 2.15 4.19
CA ALA A 91 -11.75 2.27 5.63
C ALA A 91 -12.67 3.46 5.93
N PRO A 92 -13.99 3.29 6.13
CA PRO A 92 -14.93 4.40 6.26
C PRO A 92 -14.63 5.26 7.49
N ASN A 93 -14.71 6.59 7.39
CA ASN A 93 -14.62 7.43 8.57
C ASN A 93 -15.88 7.28 9.43
N GLU A 94 -17.04 7.50 8.82
CA GLU A 94 -18.33 7.21 9.43
C GLU A 94 -19.21 6.39 8.46
N ALA A 95 -20.04 5.50 9.00
CA ALA A 95 -20.83 4.60 8.19
C ALA A 95 -21.83 5.33 7.29
N THR A 96 -22.59 6.27 7.83
CA THR A 96 -23.70 6.96 7.12
C THR A 96 -23.21 7.75 5.90
N PRO A 97 -22.22 8.66 5.99
CA PRO A 97 -21.83 9.49 4.85
C PRO A 97 -21.03 8.73 3.79
N ILE A 98 -20.37 7.63 4.15
CA ILE A 98 -19.49 6.89 3.22
C ILE A 98 -20.22 5.73 2.52
N THR A 99 -21.30 5.21 3.09
CA THR A 99 -22.09 4.14 2.45
C THR A 99 -22.49 4.47 1.00
N PRO A 100 -23.04 5.66 0.65
CA PRO A 100 -23.51 5.94 -0.71
C PRO A 100 -22.40 5.87 -1.77
N VAL A 101 -21.21 6.36 -1.47
CA VAL A 101 -20.10 6.36 -2.44
C VAL A 101 -19.48 4.96 -2.60
N VAL A 102 -19.50 4.13 -1.56
CA VAL A 102 -19.12 2.71 -1.64
C VAL A 102 -20.12 1.94 -2.51
N GLU A 103 -21.42 2.16 -2.32
CA GLU A 103 -22.44 1.58 -3.19
C GLU A 103 -22.30 2.03 -4.64
N GLU A 104 -21.93 3.29 -4.87
CA GLU A 104 -21.65 3.82 -6.22
C GLU A 104 -20.53 3.00 -6.90
N ALA A 105 -19.40 2.75 -6.23
CA ALA A 105 -18.32 1.94 -6.75
C ALA A 105 -18.77 0.50 -7.07
N TYR A 106 -19.45 -0.14 -6.10
CA TYR A 106 -19.95 -1.50 -6.23
C TYR A 106 -20.94 -1.65 -7.39
N ASN A 107 -21.88 -0.73 -7.54
CA ASN A 107 -22.87 -0.72 -8.61
C ASN A 107 -22.26 -0.47 -9.99
N ARG A 108 -21.07 0.14 -10.08
CA ARG A 108 -20.28 0.27 -11.31
C ARG A 108 -19.49 -0.99 -11.64
N GLY A 109 -19.56 -2.03 -10.81
CA GLY A 109 -18.85 -3.29 -11.00
C GLY A 109 -17.41 -3.28 -10.51
N ILE A 110 -16.99 -2.25 -9.77
CA ILE A 110 -15.66 -2.20 -9.14
C ILE A 110 -15.76 -3.04 -7.85
N PRO A 111 -14.93 -4.08 -7.67
CA PRO A 111 -14.86 -4.81 -6.42
C PRO A 111 -14.46 -3.88 -5.28
N VAL A 112 -15.17 -3.97 -4.14
CA VAL A 112 -14.89 -3.15 -2.96
C VAL A 112 -14.59 -4.04 -1.76
N ILE A 113 -13.45 -3.82 -1.12
CA ILE A 113 -13.13 -4.39 0.19
C ILE A 113 -13.36 -3.30 1.24
N VAL A 114 -14.28 -3.54 2.15
CA VAL A 114 -14.51 -2.67 3.32
C VAL A 114 -13.61 -3.17 4.45
N VAL A 115 -12.88 -2.27 5.09
CA VAL A 115 -11.92 -2.65 6.13
C VAL A 115 -12.17 -1.92 7.44
N ASP A 116 -11.90 -2.61 8.58
CA ASP A 116 -12.03 -2.08 9.93
C ASP A 116 -13.47 -1.67 10.28
N ARG A 117 -13.89 -0.49 9.85
CA ARG A 117 -15.24 0.06 10.08
C ARG A 117 -16.20 -0.42 9.00
N LYS A 118 -17.43 -0.80 9.37
CA LYS A 118 -18.46 -1.23 8.43
C LYS A 118 -19.22 -0.03 7.83
N ILE A 119 -19.86 -0.28 6.70
CA ILE A 119 -20.87 0.60 6.10
C ILE A 119 -22.26 0.10 6.45
N LEU A 120 -23.31 0.90 6.15
CA LEU A 120 -24.72 0.55 6.38
C LEU A 120 -25.35 -0.17 5.17
N SER A 121 -24.60 -1.02 4.51
CA SER A 121 -25.03 -1.74 3.30
C SER A 121 -24.28 -3.06 3.20
N ASP A 122 -24.83 -4.01 2.46
CA ASP A 122 -24.20 -5.27 2.08
C ASP A 122 -23.55 -5.23 0.68
N LYS A 123 -23.56 -4.06 0.03
CA LYS A 123 -22.96 -3.84 -1.29
C LYS A 123 -21.44 -3.62 -1.18
N TYR A 124 -20.74 -4.67 -0.85
CA TYR A 124 -19.29 -4.79 -0.90
C TYR A 124 -18.91 -6.22 -1.30
N THR A 125 -17.70 -6.37 -1.82
CA THR A 125 -17.18 -7.67 -2.28
C THR A 125 -16.64 -8.49 -1.13
N ALA A 126 -15.87 -7.87 -0.23
CA ALA A 126 -15.33 -8.50 0.96
C ALA A 126 -15.23 -7.50 2.13
N TYR A 127 -15.20 -8.04 3.35
CA TYR A 127 -14.93 -7.29 4.57
C TYR A 127 -13.74 -7.93 5.33
N VAL A 128 -12.85 -7.08 5.83
CA VAL A 128 -11.74 -7.49 6.70
C VAL A 128 -11.73 -6.59 7.94
N GLY A 129 -11.87 -7.15 9.11
CA GLY A 129 -11.85 -6.39 10.37
C GLY A 129 -12.01 -7.31 11.56
N ALA A 130 -12.15 -6.75 12.75
CA ALA A 130 -12.38 -7.51 13.98
C ALA A 130 -13.86 -7.46 14.40
N ASP A 131 -14.26 -8.37 15.27
CA ASP A 131 -15.57 -8.33 15.94
C ASP A 131 -15.52 -7.36 17.11
N ASN A 132 -15.92 -6.11 16.86
CA ASN A 132 -15.87 -5.04 17.86
C ASN A 132 -16.83 -5.26 19.03
N TYR A 133 -17.93 -5.97 18.81
CA TYR A 133 -18.84 -6.34 19.89
C TYR A 133 -18.19 -7.33 20.84
N GLU A 134 -17.57 -8.39 20.33
CA GLU A 134 -16.83 -9.37 21.14
C GLU A 134 -15.59 -8.76 21.82
N ILE A 135 -14.92 -7.78 21.18
CA ILE A 135 -13.84 -7.02 21.83
C ILE A 135 -14.41 -6.22 23.02
N GLY A 136 -15.46 -5.45 22.83
CA GLY A 136 -16.09 -4.69 23.93
C GLY A 136 -16.52 -5.60 25.07
N LYS A 137 -17.10 -6.76 24.75
CA LYS A 137 -17.50 -7.76 25.73
C LYS A 137 -16.28 -8.32 26.48
N ALA A 138 -15.19 -8.66 25.79
CA ALA A 138 -13.96 -9.13 26.42
C ALA A 138 -13.36 -8.08 27.36
N VAL A 139 -13.39 -6.78 26.98
CA VAL A 139 -13.00 -5.68 27.88
C VAL A 139 -13.88 -5.66 29.12
N GLY A 140 -15.21 -5.76 28.97
CA GLY A 140 -16.14 -5.75 30.10
C GLY A 140 -15.94 -6.94 31.04
N GLU A 141 -15.68 -8.13 30.53
CA GLU A 141 -15.35 -9.34 31.32
C GLU A 141 -14.02 -9.15 32.07
N TYR A 142 -12.98 -8.55 31.41
CA TYR A 142 -11.72 -8.22 32.06
C TYR A 142 -11.92 -7.19 33.17
N VAL A 143 -12.67 -6.11 32.92
CA VAL A 143 -13.02 -5.08 33.91
C VAL A 143 -13.72 -5.70 35.12
N ALA A 144 -14.71 -6.57 34.88
CA ALA A 144 -15.41 -7.26 35.97
C ALA A 144 -14.46 -8.14 36.79
N ASN A 145 -13.51 -8.78 36.17
CA ASN A 145 -12.51 -9.62 36.87
C ASN A 145 -11.57 -8.75 37.72
N VAL A 146 -10.97 -7.70 37.17
CA VAL A 146 -9.98 -6.88 37.89
C VAL A 146 -10.60 -6.02 38.99
N LEU A 147 -11.89 -5.67 38.88
CA LEU A 147 -12.67 -4.98 39.89
C LEU A 147 -13.43 -5.93 40.85
N HIS A 148 -13.24 -7.25 40.70
CA HIS A 148 -13.93 -8.24 41.51
C HIS A 148 -15.47 -8.07 41.54
N GLY A 149 -16.02 -7.63 40.41
CA GLY A 149 -17.46 -7.47 40.19
C GLY A 149 -18.09 -6.21 40.79
N GLN A 150 -17.30 -5.25 41.29
CA GLN A 150 -17.81 -4.01 41.88
C GLN A 150 -16.86 -2.83 41.67
N GLY A 151 -17.43 -1.63 41.39
CA GLY A 151 -16.65 -0.41 41.21
C GLY A 151 -17.31 0.58 40.27
N ASP A 152 -16.75 1.76 40.22
CA ASP A 152 -17.21 2.90 39.43
C ASP A 152 -16.32 3.03 38.18
N VAL A 153 -16.95 2.91 37.01
CA VAL A 153 -16.29 2.89 35.72
C VAL A 153 -16.76 4.07 34.87
N VAL A 154 -15.85 4.68 34.13
CA VAL A 154 -16.15 5.64 33.08
C VAL A 154 -15.66 5.10 31.75
N GLU A 155 -16.39 5.40 30.67
CA GLU A 155 -16.01 5.04 29.31
C GLU A 155 -15.71 6.30 28.49
N ILE A 156 -14.58 6.29 27.76
CA ILE A 156 -14.26 7.26 26.73
C ILE A 156 -14.37 6.57 25.39
N SER A 157 -15.49 6.82 24.70
CA SER A 157 -15.83 6.16 23.44
C SER A 157 -15.09 6.76 22.25
N GLY A 158 -15.00 6.00 21.16
CA GLY A 158 -14.52 6.51 19.87
C GLY A 158 -15.51 7.48 19.21
N LEU A 159 -15.23 7.80 17.93
CA LEU A 159 -16.03 8.72 17.14
C LEU A 159 -17.48 8.23 17.03
N VAL A 160 -18.41 9.10 17.37
CA VAL A 160 -19.84 8.86 17.15
C VAL A 160 -20.11 8.67 15.65
N GLY A 161 -20.82 7.60 15.29
CA GLY A 161 -21.10 7.25 13.89
C GLY A 161 -20.11 6.25 13.27
N SER A 162 -19.00 5.93 13.96
CA SER A 162 -18.15 4.81 13.57
C SER A 162 -18.64 3.50 14.21
N THR A 163 -18.75 2.44 13.41
CA THR A 163 -19.27 1.15 13.86
C THR A 163 -18.45 0.51 15.01
N PRO A 164 -17.11 0.57 15.04
CA PRO A 164 -16.36 0.07 16.18
C PRO A 164 -16.72 0.73 17.51
N ALA A 165 -16.98 2.05 17.52
CA ALA A 165 -17.34 2.74 18.77
C ALA A 165 -18.69 2.25 19.32
N VAL A 166 -19.66 2.06 18.44
CA VAL A 166 -20.99 1.56 18.80
C VAL A 166 -20.92 0.11 19.30
N ASP A 167 -20.25 -0.74 18.54
CA ASP A 167 -20.19 -2.17 18.83
C ASP A 167 -19.40 -2.46 20.13
N ARG A 168 -18.23 -1.78 20.32
CA ARG A 168 -17.43 -1.89 21.56
C ARG A 168 -18.23 -1.46 22.78
N HIS A 169 -18.94 -0.34 22.69
CA HIS A 169 -19.83 0.12 23.76
C HIS A 169 -20.90 -0.91 24.10
N GLN A 170 -21.60 -1.42 23.09
CA GLN A 170 -22.67 -2.41 23.30
C GLN A 170 -22.16 -3.70 23.94
N GLY A 171 -21.03 -4.22 23.44
CA GLY A 171 -20.37 -5.41 24.01
C GLY A 171 -19.93 -5.19 25.45
N PHE A 172 -19.30 -4.05 25.73
CA PHE A 172 -18.87 -3.65 27.07
C PHE A 172 -20.02 -3.58 28.06
N VAL A 173 -21.07 -2.81 27.73
CA VAL A 173 -22.27 -2.68 28.58
C VAL A 173 -22.96 -4.02 28.80
N LYS A 174 -23.03 -4.87 27.77
CA LYS A 174 -23.59 -6.22 27.88
C LYS A 174 -22.82 -7.06 28.89
N ALA A 175 -21.49 -7.03 28.86
CA ALA A 175 -20.67 -7.81 29.78
C ALA A 175 -20.81 -7.32 31.23
N ILE A 176 -20.64 -6.02 31.49
CA ILE A 176 -20.71 -5.47 32.84
C ILE A 176 -22.13 -5.54 33.45
N SER A 177 -23.16 -5.62 32.62
CA SER A 177 -24.56 -5.76 33.09
C SER A 177 -24.80 -7.05 33.89
N ALA A 178 -23.92 -8.04 33.76
CA ALA A 178 -23.97 -9.27 34.57
C ALA A 178 -23.46 -9.05 36.01
N TYR A 179 -22.86 -7.90 36.31
CA TYR A 179 -22.23 -7.57 37.59
C TYR A 179 -22.86 -6.32 38.19
N PRO A 180 -23.93 -6.43 38.97
CA PRO A 180 -24.70 -5.29 39.50
C PRO A 180 -23.90 -4.33 40.39
N GLY A 181 -22.72 -4.78 40.88
CA GLY A 181 -21.79 -3.94 41.66
C GLY A 181 -20.95 -3.01 40.81
N ILE A 182 -20.90 -3.19 39.49
CA ILE A 182 -20.16 -2.32 38.54
C ILE A 182 -21.16 -1.24 38.05
N ARG A 183 -20.76 0.03 38.23
CA ARG A 183 -21.55 1.18 37.80
C ARG A 183 -20.84 1.92 36.68
N LEU A 184 -21.44 1.98 35.49
CA LEU A 184 -20.99 2.88 34.43
C LEU A 184 -21.50 4.29 34.72
N LEU A 185 -20.60 5.17 35.23
CA LEU A 185 -20.95 6.51 35.66
C LEU A 185 -21.23 7.47 34.52
N ALA A 186 -20.45 7.35 33.44
CA ALA A 186 -20.54 8.20 32.25
C ALA A 186 -19.90 7.56 31.04
N VAL A 187 -20.38 8.00 29.86
CA VAL A 187 -19.74 7.72 28.55
C VAL A 187 -19.50 9.07 27.89
N GLU A 188 -18.23 9.34 27.53
CA GLU A 188 -17.82 10.59 26.87
C GLU A 188 -17.20 10.30 25.51
N ASP A 189 -17.50 11.15 24.52
CA ASP A 189 -16.95 11.01 23.16
C ASP A 189 -15.53 11.57 23.07
N GLY A 190 -14.53 10.71 22.95
CA GLY A 190 -13.13 11.03 22.71
C GLY A 190 -12.76 11.13 21.23
N ALA A 191 -13.67 10.76 20.31
CA ALA A 191 -13.51 10.84 18.85
C ALA A 191 -12.21 10.22 18.32
N TRP A 192 -11.69 9.18 18.96
CA TRP A 192 -10.39 8.54 18.70
C TRP A 192 -9.16 9.43 18.99
N LEU A 193 -9.34 10.65 19.55
CA LEU A 193 -8.29 11.65 19.70
C LEU A 193 -7.78 11.71 21.14
N GLN A 194 -6.46 11.65 21.31
CA GLN A 194 -5.79 11.72 22.61
C GLN A 194 -6.11 13.00 23.38
N LEU A 195 -6.02 14.16 22.70
CA LEU A 195 -6.30 15.47 23.33
C LEU A 195 -7.74 15.58 23.81
N LYS A 196 -8.70 15.21 22.94
CA LYS A 196 -10.13 15.25 23.29
C LYS A 196 -10.46 14.30 24.44
N ALA A 197 -9.86 13.11 24.46
CA ALA A 197 -10.02 12.19 25.59
C ALA A 197 -9.48 12.76 26.90
N GLY A 198 -8.36 13.48 26.85
CA GLY A 198 -7.82 14.21 28.01
C GLY A 198 -8.78 15.29 28.53
N GLU A 199 -9.33 16.12 27.63
CA GLU A 199 -10.34 17.15 27.97
C GLU A 199 -11.61 16.53 28.58
N LYS A 200 -12.05 15.40 28.03
CA LYS A 200 -13.19 14.63 28.57
C LYS A 200 -12.89 14.07 29.95
N MET A 201 -11.67 13.56 30.14
CA MET A 201 -11.22 13.07 31.44
C MET A 201 -11.13 14.19 32.48
N ASP A 202 -10.65 15.38 32.16
CA ASP A 202 -10.66 16.55 33.07
C ASP A 202 -12.12 16.84 33.54
N THR A 203 -13.09 16.75 32.62
CA THR A 203 -14.50 16.90 32.95
C THR A 203 -15.03 15.79 33.88
N LEU A 204 -14.65 14.53 33.60
CA LEU A 204 -15.03 13.39 34.44
C LEU A 204 -14.43 13.49 35.85
N LEU A 205 -13.16 13.88 35.97
CA LEU A 205 -12.47 14.07 37.25
C LEU A 205 -13.15 15.14 38.11
N SER A 206 -13.65 16.22 37.49
CA SER A 206 -14.39 17.27 38.20
C SER A 206 -15.78 16.85 38.66
N ARG A 207 -16.43 15.92 37.92
CA ARG A 207 -17.77 15.41 38.23
C ARG A 207 -17.80 14.29 39.25
N PHE A 208 -16.81 13.45 39.23
CA PHE A 208 -16.75 12.23 40.02
C PHE A 208 -15.54 12.24 40.96
N PRO A 209 -15.75 12.34 42.28
CA PRO A 209 -14.65 12.30 43.24
C PRO A 209 -13.97 10.95 43.32
N HIS A 210 -14.66 9.88 42.87
CA HIS A 210 -14.13 8.52 42.84
C HIS A 210 -14.42 7.86 41.48
N ILE A 211 -13.40 7.26 40.89
CA ILE A 211 -13.45 6.44 39.68
C ILE A 211 -12.46 5.30 39.90
N ASP A 212 -12.93 4.05 39.79
CA ASP A 212 -12.06 2.88 39.95
C ASP A 212 -11.35 2.50 38.63
N LEU A 213 -12.04 2.78 37.47
CA LEU A 213 -11.49 2.38 36.18
C LEU A 213 -11.96 3.28 35.05
N VAL A 214 -11.04 3.60 34.16
CA VAL A 214 -11.28 4.29 32.88
C VAL A 214 -11.10 3.31 31.75
N TYR A 215 -12.17 3.03 31.03
CA TYR A 215 -12.12 2.31 29.78
C TYR A 215 -12.14 3.31 28.61
N ALA A 216 -11.04 3.39 27.85
CA ALA A 216 -10.99 4.12 26.60
C ALA A 216 -10.94 3.15 25.41
N GLN A 217 -11.74 3.44 24.39
CA GLN A 217 -11.91 2.54 23.26
C GLN A 217 -10.70 2.48 22.30
N ASN A 218 -9.60 3.23 22.60
CA ASN A 218 -8.27 3.00 22.02
C ASN A 218 -7.15 3.46 22.97
N ASP A 219 -5.92 3.03 22.69
CA ASP A 219 -4.74 3.32 23.54
C ASP A 219 -4.38 4.81 23.58
N ARG A 220 -4.58 5.54 22.47
CA ARG A 220 -4.33 7.00 22.43
C ARG A 220 -5.26 7.75 23.39
N MET A 221 -6.52 7.41 23.40
CA MET A 221 -7.49 8.00 24.32
C MET A 221 -7.20 7.60 25.75
N ALA A 222 -6.83 6.33 26.00
CA ALA A 222 -6.41 5.87 27.33
C ALA A 222 -5.20 6.65 27.85
N ALA A 223 -4.22 6.89 26.99
CA ALA A 223 -3.04 7.73 27.31
C ALA A 223 -3.42 9.19 27.61
N GLY A 224 -4.37 9.76 26.86
CA GLY A 224 -4.91 11.09 27.10
C GLY A 224 -5.61 11.19 28.46
N ALA A 225 -6.43 10.19 28.80
CA ALA A 225 -7.11 10.08 30.08
C ALA A 225 -6.12 9.92 31.25
N TYR A 226 -5.13 9.02 31.09
CA TYR A 226 -4.06 8.85 32.09
C TYR A 226 -3.31 10.17 32.34
N ALA A 227 -2.91 10.88 31.29
CA ALA A 227 -2.20 12.14 31.41
C ALA A 227 -3.04 13.23 32.10
N ALA A 228 -4.36 13.24 31.89
CA ALA A 228 -5.27 14.14 32.60
C ALA A 228 -5.36 13.80 34.10
N ALA A 229 -5.53 12.51 34.42
CA ALA A 229 -5.54 12.06 35.82
C ALA A 229 -4.19 12.35 36.54
N ALA A 230 -3.06 12.19 35.83
CA ALA A 230 -1.74 12.48 36.38
C ALA A 230 -1.53 13.98 36.69
N ARG A 231 -2.13 14.88 35.90
CA ARG A 231 -2.10 16.34 36.22
C ARG A 231 -2.80 16.66 37.53
N GLU A 232 -3.82 15.89 37.88
CA GLU A 232 -4.57 16.03 39.15
C GLU A 232 -4.01 15.17 40.29
N GLY A 233 -2.92 14.38 40.02
CA GLY A 233 -2.33 13.44 40.98
C GLY A 233 -3.22 12.24 41.33
N ARG A 234 -4.17 11.89 40.46
CA ARG A 234 -5.17 10.85 40.69
C ARG A 234 -4.95 9.59 39.86
N GLU A 235 -3.87 9.55 39.08
CA GLU A 235 -3.59 8.41 38.16
C GLU A 235 -3.38 7.06 38.88
N LYS A 236 -3.02 7.14 40.19
CA LYS A 236 -2.81 5.93 41.02
C LYS A 236 -4.08 5.43 41.70
N ASP A 237 -5.14 6.23 41.69
CA ASP A 237 -6.40 5.92 42.32
C ASP A 237 -7.33 5.10 41.42
N MET A 238 -6.96 4.96 40.13
CA MET A 238 -7.78 4.33 39.13
C MET A 238 -6.95 3.50 38.14
N ARG A 239 -7.61 2.58 37.45
CA ARG A 239 -7.04 1.76 36.38
C ARG A 239 -7.36 2.33 35.01
N PHE A 240 -6.50 2.06 34.02
CA PHE A 240 -6.72 2.51 32.65
C PHE A 240 -6.60 1.33 31.68
N ILE A 241 -7.59 1.20 30.82
CA ILE A 241 -7.65 0.16 29.78
C ILE A 241 -7.82 0.81 28.41
N GLY A 242 -7.02 0.34 27.44
CA GLY A 242 -7.09 0.72 26.04
C GLY A 242 -7.42 -0.43 25.11
N ILE A 243 -7.42 -0.14 23.82
CA ILE A 243 -7.48 -1.10 22.71
C ILE A 243 -6.53 -0.59 21.64
N ASP A 244 -5.89 -1.45 20.91
CA ASP A 244 -5.02 -1.43 19.73
C ASP A 244 -3.83 -2.35 19.96
N ALA A 245 -3.18 -2.29 21.14
CA ALA A 245 -1.99 -3.05 21.51
C ALA A 245 -0.85 -2.93 20.48
N LEU A 246 -0.68 -1.73 19.89
CA LEU A 246 0.48 -1.46 19.05
C LEU A 246 1.74 -1.44 19.91
N SER A 247 2.86 -1.94 19.33
CA SER A 247 4.19 -1.85 19.91
C SER A 247 4.99 -0.73 19.25
N GLY A 248 5.74 0.03 20.06
CA GLY A 248 6.56 1.15 19.60
C GLY A 248 6.59 2.25 20.65
N LYS A 249 7.50 3.20 20.50
CA LYS A 249 7.63 4.30 21.46
C LYS A 249 6.27 5.00 21.63
N ASP A 250 5.83 5.12 22.88
CA ASP A 250 4.59 5.77 23.32
C ASP A 250 3.27 5.05 22.91
N TYR A 251 3.34 3.80 22.43
CA TYR A 251 2.16 3.00 22.08
C TYR A 251 1.68 2.12 23.24
N GLY A 252 0.53 1.46 23.06
CA GLY A 252 -0.19 0.76 24.10
C GLY A 252 0.62 -0.27 24.87
N VAL A 253 1.39 -1.13 24.18
CA VAL A 253 2.22 -2.16 24.82
C VAL A 253 3.28 -1.53 25.73
N GLU A 254 3.96 -0.48 25.28
CA GLU A 254 4.96 0.24 26.09
C GLU A 254 4.33 0.95 27.29
N LYS A 255 3.09 1.45 27.13
CA LYS A 255 2.34 2.09 28.24
C LYS A 255 1.91 1.07 29.29
N VAL A 256 1.55 -0.16 28.89
CA VAL A 256 1.33 -1.26 29.85
C VAL A 256 2.62 -1.59 30.59
N LEU A 257 3.75 -1.68 29.89
CA LEU A 257 5.06 -1.94 30.53
C LEU A 257 5.51 -0.79 31.47
N ALA A 258 5.15 0.44 31.14
CA ALA A 258 5.42 1.61 31.99
C ALA A 258 4.48 1.70 33.19
N GLY A 259 3.37 0.96 33.21
CA GLY A 259 2.33 1.04 34.24
C GLY A 259 1.42 2.25 34.11
N GLU A 260 1.35 2.86 32.92
CA GLU A 260 0.39 3.91 32.57
C GLU A 260 -0.97 3.29 32.22
N LEU A 261 -0.97 2.11 31.58
CA LEU A 261 -2.17 1.29 31.32
C LEU A 261 -2.07 0.00 32.09
N ASP A 262 -3.20 -0.46 32.63
CA ASP A 262 -3.29 -1.80 33.24
C ASP A 262 -3.37 -2.90 32.17
N ALA A 263 -4.07 -2.62 31.07
CA ALA A 263 -4.19 -3.52 29.93
C ALA A 263 -4.54 -2.77 28.64
N THR A 264 -4.25 -3.41 27.53
CA THR A 264 -4.77 -3.08 26.20
C THR A 264 -5.26 -4.36 25.51
N PHE A 265 -6.07 -4.24 24.48
CA PHE A 265 -6.57 -5.37 23.72
C PHE A 265 -6.06 -5.29 22.29
N ILE A 266 -5.59 -6.42 21.74
CA ILE A 266 -5.10 -6.48 20.38
C ILE A 266 -6.25 -6.13 19.42
N TYR A 267 -6.00 -5.13 18.57
CA TYR A 267 -6.84 -4.78 17.43
C TYR A 267 -6.00 -4.86 16.16
N PRO A 268 -6.02 -6.02 15.45
CA PRO A 268 -5.13 -6.23 14.33
C PRO A 268 -5.45 -5.31 13.16
N THR A 269 -4.42 -4.80 12.50
CA THR A 269 -4.54 -3.95 11.31
C THR A 269 -4.95 -4.74 10.09
N GLY A 270 -4.37 -5.93 9.87
CA GLY A 270 -4.73 -6.87 8.82
C GLY A 270 -4.48 -6.39 7.39
N GLY A 271 -3.59 -5.40 7.20
CA GLY A 271 -3.32 -4.84 5.90
C GLY A 271 -2.75 -5.84 4.89
N ASP A 272 -1.93 -6.78 5.35
CA ASP A 272 -1.43 -7.91 4.57
C ASP A 272 -2.58 -8.82 4.08
N ARG A 273 -3.51 -9.15 4.99
CA ARG A 273 -4.67 -9.98 4.66
C ARG A 273 -5.61 -9.29 3.68
N VAL A 274 -5.80 -7.97 3.82
CA VAL A 274 -6.57 -7.15 2.88
C VAL A 274 -5.98 -7.22 1.49
N MET A 275 -4.66 -7.09 1.36
CA MET A 275 -3.98 -7.15 0.08
C MET A 275 -4.03 -8.54 -0.55
N GLN A 276 -3.87 -9.61 0.23
CA GLN A 276 -4.04 -11.00 -0.24
C GLN A 276 -5.43 -11.22 -0.83
N ILE A 277 -6.49 -10.80 -0.12
CA ILE A 277 -7.88 -10.90 -0.60
C ILE A 277 -8.09 -10.05 -1.86
N ALA A 278 -7.52 -8.84 -1.93
CA ALA A 278 -7.58 -8.00 -3.13
C ALA A 278 -7.00 -8.74 -4.35
N MET A 279 -5.86 -9.39 -4.18
CA MET A 279 -5.23 -10.16 -5.25
C MET A 279 -5.99 -11.43 -5.60
N ASP A 280 -6.65 -12.07 -4.64
CA ASP A 280 -7.52 -13.23 -4.93
C ASP A 280 -8.74 -12.79 -5.76
N ILE A 281 -9.38 -11.67 -5.42
CA ILE A 281 -10.48 -11.08 -6.19
C ILE A 281 -10.04 -10.76 -7.63
N LEU A 282 -8.95 -10.01 -7.79
CA LEU A 282 -8.45 -9.56 -9.09
C LEU A 282 -8.01 -10.73 -9.99
N ASN A 283 -7.47 -11.79 -9.40
CA ASN A 283 -7.10 -13.01 -10.12
C ASN A 283 -8.23 -14.04 -10.21
N LYS A 284 -9.45 -13.69 -9.78
CA LYS A 284 -10.65 -14.57 -9.82
C LYS A 284 -10.43 -15.90 -9.08
N ARG A 285 -9.70 -15.86 -7.98
CA ARG A 285 -9.51 -16.98 -7.06
C ARG A 285 -10.58 -16.94 -5.96
N ASP A 286 -10.78 -18.04 -5.27
CA ASP A 286 -11.69 -18.12 -4.13
C ASP A 286 -11.18 -17.25 -2.97
N PHE A 287 -12.10 -16.50 -2.33
CA PHE A 287 -11.81 -15.67 -1.17
C PHE A 287 -12.97 -15.67 -0.18
N PRO A 288 -12.73 -15.49 1.13
CA PRO A 288 -13.80 -15.34 2.10
C PRO A 288 -14.44 -13.97 1.96
N ARG A 289 -15.78 -13.92 1.96
CA ARG A 289 -16.50 -12.64 1.95
C ARG A 289 -16.28 -11.84 3.22
N GLU A 290 -16.14 -12.50 4.38
CA GLU A 290 -15.83 -11.88 5.66
C GLU A 290 -14.61 -12.55 6.29
N THR A 291 -13.67 -11.72 6.72
CA THR A 291 -12.48 -12.17 7.46
C THR A 291 -12.47 -11.43 8.79
N ILE A 292 -12.72 -12.17 9.87
CA ILE A 292 -12.72 -11.63 11.21
C ILE A 292 -11.37 -11.92 11.88
N LEU A 293 -10.69 -10.85 12.26
CA LEU A 293 -9.38 -10.90 12.91
C LEU A 293 -9.56 -11.09 14.42
N GLY A 294 -8.72 -11.92 15.02
CA GLY A 294 -8.81 -12.26 16.43
C GLY A 294 -8.29 -11.16 17.35
N THR A 295 -8.77 -11.15 18.59
CA THR A 295 -8.31 -10.27 19.66
C THR A 295 -7.77 -11.07 20.85
N SER A 296 -6.97 -10.42 21.69
CA SER A 296 -6.52 -10.95 23.00
C SER A 296 -6.11 -9.79 23.90
N VAL A 297 -6.17 -10.00 25.22
CA VAL A 297 -5.69 -9.01 26.18
C VAL A 297 -4.16 -8.99 26.22
N VAL A 298 -3.60 -7.79 26.34
CA VAL A 298 -2.18 -7.55 26.64
C VAL A 298 -2.13 -6.78 27.95
N ASP A 299 -1.65 -7.42 28.98
CA ASP A 299 -1.46 -6.87 30.31
C ASP A 299 0.01 -7.02 30.75
N ARG A 300 0.29 -6.72 32.01
CA ARG A 300 1.66 -6.76 32.54
C ARG A 300 2.35 -8.12 32.43
N ASP A 301 1.57 -9.21 32.41
CA ASP A 301 2.12 -10.57 32.41
C ASP A 301 2.62 -10.97 31.02
N ASN A 302 2.05 -10.43 29.94
CA ASN A 302 2.39 -10.80 28.57
C ASN A 302 2.92 -9.65 27.69
N ALA A 303 2.83 -8.40 28.12
CA ALA A 303 3.26 -7.22 27.34
C ALA A 303 4.74 -7.30 26.90
N LEU A 304 5.63 -7.82 27.74
CA LEU A 304 7.04 -7.97 27.37
C LEU A 304 7.22 -8.96 26.23
N ILE A 305 6.49 -10.07 26.25
CA ILE A 305 6.52 -11.08 25.19
C ILE A 305 6.00 -10.46 23.88
N MET A 306 4.87 -9.75 23.95
CA MET A 306 4.30 -9.05 22.79
C MET A 306 5.29 -8.06 22.19
N LYS A 307 5.93 -7.22 23.01
CA LYS A 307 6.97 -6.28 22.58
C LYS A 307 8.13 -6.97 21.86
N MET A 308 8.65 -8.07 22.42
CA MET A 308 9.75 -8.81 21.82
C MET A 308 9.35 -9.43 20.48
N GLN A 309 8.16 -10.00 20.37
CA GLN A 309 7.64 -10.57 19.12
C GLN A 309 7.48 -9.50 18.05
N THR A 310 6.86 -8.36 18.38
CA THR A 310 6.66 -7.27 17.44
C THR A 310 7.99 -6.64 16.99
N ALA A 311 8.96 -6.49 17.90
CA ALA A 311 10.30 -6.01 17.56
C ALA A 311 11.03 -6.99 16.61
N HIS A 312 10.84 -8.29 16.80
CA HIS A 312 11.39 -9.30 15.89
C HIS A 312 10.75 -9.24 14.51
N ILE A 313 9.43 -9.11 14.43
CA ILE A 313 8.69 -8.91 13.18
C ILE A 313 9.19 -7.66 12.46
N GLY A 314 9.30 -6.51 13.16
CA GLY A 314 9.82 -5.28 12.58
C GLY A 314 11.26 -5.41 12.04
N THR A 315 12.10 -6.23 12.69
CA THR A 315 13.45 -6.54 12.19
C THR A 315 13.40 -7.36 10.90
N LEU A 316 12.48 -8.32 10.80
CA LEU A 316 12.27 -9.12 9.59
C LEU A 316 11.72 -8.26 8.44
N ASP A 317 10.79 -7.37 8.74
CA ASP A 317 10.23 -6.43 7.78
C ASP A 317 11.31 -5.52 7.17
N GLY A 318 12.18 -4.94 7.99
CA GLY A 318 13.31 -4.14 7.51
C GLY A 318 14.30 -4.94 6.65
N LYS A 319 14.48 -6.24 6.92
CA LYS A 319 15.29 -7.12 6.06
C LYS A 319 14.59 -7.38 4.71
N ILE A 320 13.27 -7.61 4.72
CA ILE A 320 12.48 -7.80 3.50
C ILE A 320 12.55 -6.55 2.62
N GLU A 321 12.36 -5.37 3.19
CA GLU A 321 12.47 -4.10 2.47
C GLU A 321 13.87 -3.88 1.86
N THR A 322 14.91 -4.17 2.65
CA THR A 322 16.31 -4.11 2.17
C THR A 322 16.56 -5.09 1.02
N LEU A 323 16.04 -6.31 1.10
CA LEU A 323 16.17 -7.30 0.04
C LEU A 323 15.42 -6.89 -1.22
N ASN A 324 14.20 -6.38 -1.08
CA ASN A 324 13.41 -5.87 -2.21
C ASN A 324 14.13 -4.69 -2.89
N GLY A 325 14.71 -3.76 -2.12
CA GLY A 325 15.53 -2.69 -2.65
C GLY A 325 16.72 -3.20 -3.48
N LYS A 326 17.43 -4.23 -2.99
CA LYS A 326 18.53 -4.87 -3.73
C LYS A 326 18.03 -5.57 -5.00
N ILE A 327 16.93 -6.30 -4.94
CA ILE A 327 16.33 -6.96 -6.12
C ILE A 327 15.99 -5.91 -7.19
N ASN A 328 15.34 -4.82 -6.84
CA ASN A 328 15.01 -3.74 -7.76
C ASN A 328 16.27 -3.11 -8.38
N GLN A 329 17.33 -2.93 -7.59
CA GLN A 329 18.61 -2.44 -8.07
C GLN A 329 19.27 -3.44 -9.05
N TYR A 330 19.22 -4.75 -8.77
CA TYR A 330 19.73 -5.77 -9.69
C TYR A 330 18.92 -5.82 -10.99
N LEU A 331 17.58 -5.74 -10.92
CA LEU A 331 16.73 -5.71 -12.11
C LEU A 331 17.00 -4.48 -12.98
N ALA A 332 17.14 -3.30 -12.38
CA ALA A 332 17.50 -2.08 -13.10
C ALA A 332 18.90 -2.18 -13.76
N SER A 333 19.88 -2.73 -13.03
CA SER A 333 21.23 -2.97 -13.57
C SER A 333 21.21 -3.99 -14.72
N TYR A 334 20.44 -5.06 -14.58
CA TYR A 334 20.28 -6.08 -15.61
C TYR A 334 19.63 -5.51 -16.88
N ALA A 335 18.56 -4.71 -16.73
CA ALA A 335 17.93 -4.02 -17.85
C ALA A 335 18.92 -3.10 -18.58
N THR A 336 19.75 -2.34 -17.84
CA THR A 336 20.80 -1.50 -18.40
C THR A 336 21.85 -2.32 -19.16
N GLN A 337 22.30 -3.45 -18.60
CA GLN A 337 23.23 -4.36 -19.26
C GLN A 337 22.66 -4.94 -20.56
N GLN A 338 21.38 -5.30 -20.58
CA GLN A 338 20.71 -5.76 -21.80
C GLN A 338 20.69 -4.69 -22.90
N VAL A 339 20.35 -3.44 -22.55
CA VAL A 339 20.38 -2.32 -23.51
C VAL A 339 21.77 -2.12 -24.09
N VAL A 340 22.81 -2.14 -23.25
CA VAL A 340 24.22 -2.02 -23.71
C VAL A 340 24.60 -3.21 -24.61
N LEU A 341 24.22 -4.43 -24.23
CA LEU A 341 24.52 -5.63 -25.03
C LEU A 341 23.86 -5.58 -26.41
N TYR A 342 22.56 -5.30 -26.47
CA TYR A 342 21.82 -5.20 -27.74
C TYR A 342 22.29 -4.02 -28.58
N GLY A 343 22.60 -2.88 -27.94
CA GLY A 343 23.19 -1.72 -28.61
C GLY A 343 24.57 -2.05 -29.24
N SER A 344 25.42 -2.75 -28.50
CA SER A 344 26.75 -3.17 -28.99
C SER A 344 26.64 -4.18 -30.13
N LEU A 345 25.73 -5.14 -30.02
CA LEU A 345 25.51 -6.13 -31.10
C LEU A 345 24.97 -5.45 -32.36
N SER A 346 24.05 -4.50 -32.22
CA SER A 346 23.51 -3.71 -33.32
C SER A 346 24.61 -2.88 -34.01
N ALA A 347 25.46 -2.23 -33.24
CA ALA A 347 26.62 -1.47 -33.76
C ALA A 347 27.62 -2.37 -34.52
N LEU A 348 27.86 -3.58 -34.01
CA LEU A 348 28.74 -4.55 -34.68
C LEU A 348 28.12 -5.01 -36.01
N LEU A 349 26.87 -5.32 -36.07
CA LEU A 349 26.15 -5.69 -37.31
C LEU A 349 26.21 -4.57 -38.34
N LEU A 350 26.07 -3.31 -37.88
CA LEU A 350 26.26 -2.14 -38.72
C LEU A 350 27.65 -2.04 -39.34
N LEU A 351 28.66 -2.22 -38.50
CA LEU A 351 30.07 -2.17 -38.96
C LEU A 351 30.33 -3.24 -40.01
N VAL A 352 29.88 -4.47 -39.78
CA VAL A 352 30.00 -5.57 -40.74
C VAL A 352 29.26 -5.24 -42.04
N GLY A 353 28.05 -4.71 -41.98
CA GLY A 353 27.26 -4.26 -43.13
C GLY A 353 27.97 -3.18 -43.94
N LEU A 354 28.61 -2.19 -43.26
CA LEU A 354 29.41 -1.15 -43.87
C LEU A 354 30.64 -1.72 -44.58
N LEU A 355 31.38 -2.62 -43.91
CA LEU A 355 32.57 -3.30 -44.51
C LEU A 355 32.19 -4.08 -45.77
N VAL A 356 31.10 -4.83 -45.74
CA VAL A 356 30.56 -5.54 -46.92
C VAL A 356 30.20 -4.57 -48.04
N ALA A 357 29.50 -3.46 -47.73
CA ALA A 357 29.17 -2.44 -48.72
C ALA A 357 30.39 -1.80 -49.36
N VAL A 358 31.42 -1.45 -48.57
CA VAL A 358 32.72 -0.93 -49.06
C VAL A 358 33.42 -1.96 -49.94
N TYR A 359 33.48 -3.22 -49.49
CA TYR A 359 34.07 -4.29 -50.28
C TYR A 359 33.39 -4.48 -51.65
N LEU A 360 32.05 -4.52 -51.68
CA LEU A 360 31.27 -4.63 -52.92
C LEU A 360 31.47 -3.40 -53.83
N SER A 361 31.54 -2.20 -53.27
CA SER A 361 31.81 -0.95 -54.00
C SER A 361 33.20 -0.95 -54.64
N LEU A 362 34.22 -1.36 -53.88
CA LEU A 362 35.60 -1.49 -54.40
C LEU A 362 35.69 -2.54 -55.52
N ARG A 363 34.99 -3.67 -55.34
CA ARG A 363 34.96 -4.74 -56.37
C ARG A 363 34.26 -4.25 -57.65
N ALA A 364 33.17 -3.51 -57.55
CA ALA A 364 32.49 -2.90 -58.72
C ALA A 364 33.36 -1.87 -59.40
N LYS A 365 34.07 -0.99 -58.65
CA LYS A 365 35.00 0.00 -59.18
C LYS A 365 36.17 -0.65 -59.92
N ASN A 366 36.75 -1.70 -59.36
CA ASN A 366 37.83 -2.45 -60.01
C ASN A 366 37.36 -3.13 -61.30
N ARG A 367 36.13 -3.65 -61.34
CA ARG A 367 35.55 -4.22 -62.58
C ARG A 367 35.36 -3.15 -63.65
N LEU A 368 34.79 -2.00 -63.30
CA LEU A 368 34.60 -0.87 -64.19
C LEU A 368 35.95 -0.33 -64.74
N ASN A 369 36.97 -0.20 -63.89
CA ASN A 369 38.31 0.22 -64.30
C ASN A 369 38.97 -0.77 -65.28
N ARG A 370 38.77 -2.09 -65.15
CA ARG A 370 39.23 -3.10 -66.10
C ARG A 370 38.49 -2.98 -67.44
N GLU A 371 37.20 -2.78 -67.45
CA GLU A 371 36.40 -2.60 -68.66
C GLU A 371 36.81 -1.30 -69.39
N LEU A 372 37.04 -0.22 -68.66
CA LEU A 372 37.49 1.06 -69.22
C LEU A 372 38.90 0.94 -69.82
N SER A 373 39.82 0.21 -69.15
CA SER A 373 41.17 -0.06 -69.68
C SER A 373 41.10 -0.89 -70.94
N MET A 374 40.26 -1.89 -71.07
CA MET A 374 40.07 -2.70 -72.29
C MET A 374 39.46 -1.86 -73.44
N GLN A 375 38.50 -0.98 -73.13
CA GLN A 375 37.98 -0.08 -74.16
C GLN A 375 39.03 0.93 -74.66
N LYS A 376 39.85 1.51 -73.78
CA LYS A 376 40.92 2.42 -74.17
C LYS A 376 41.95 1.69 -75.09
N LYS A 377 42.31 0.45 -74.76
CA LYS A 377 43.22 -0.34 -75.61
C LYS A 377 42.66 -0.61 -77.00
N LYS A 378 41.35 -1.01 -77.06
CA LYS A 378 40.64 -1.16 -78.37
C LYS A 378 40.63 0.12 -79.17
N LEU A 379 40.39 1.25 -78.56
CA LEU A 379 40.32 2.57 -79.18
C LEU A 379 41.71 2.99 -79.74
N GLU A 380 42.81 2.70 -79.03
CA GLU A 380 44.18 2.91 -79.51
C GLU A 380 44.56 2.01 -80.68
N GLU A 381 44.16 0.71 -80.63
CA GLU A 381 44.35 -0.22 -81.75
C GLU A 381 43.59 0.25 -83.00
N GLN A 382 42.31 0.73 -82.83
CA GLN A 382 41.56 1.28 -83.98
C GLN A 382 42.16 2.56 -84.50
N LYS A 383 42.68 3.44 -83.66
CA LYS A 383 43.40 4.68 -84.05
C LYS A 383 44.66 4.37 -84.83
N THR A 384 45.40 3.37 -84.40
CA THR A 384 46.65 2.94 -85.13
C THR A 384 46.32 2.33 -86.49
N GLN A 385 45.25 1.51 -86.58
CA GLN A 385 44.76 0.98 -87.85
C GLN A 385 44.28 2.09 -88.81
N LEU A 386 43.61 3.12 -88.32
CA LEU A 386 43.15 4.23 -89.11
C LEU A 386 44.36 5.08 -89.64
N ILE A 387 45.39 5.24 -88.84
CA ILE A 387 46.62 5.93 -89.27
C ILE A 387 47.35 5.14 -90.34
N GLN A 388 47.48 3.84 -90.17
CA GLN A 388 48.07 2.94 -91.22
C GLN A 388 47.25 2.93 -92.53
N GLN A 389 45.94 2.94 -92.47
CA GLN A 389 45.07 3.04 -93.65
C GLN A 389 45.19 4.39 -94.34
N LYS A 390 45.42 5.47 -93.61
CA LYS A 390 45.66 6.80 -94.21
C LYS A 390 46.98 6.93 -94.89
N GLU A 391 48.08 6.32 -94.34
CA GLU A 391 49.42 6.25 -94.93
C GLU A 391 49.48 5.37 -96.18
N LEU A 392 48.56 4.43 -96.35
CA LEU A 392 48.44 3.56 -97.56
C LEU A 392 47.65 4.24 -98.68
N LEU A 393 46.90 5.33 -98.41
CA LEU A 393 46.12 6.06 -99.40
C LEU A 393 46.75 7.37 -99.89
N GLU A 394 47.87 7.78 -99.32
CA GLU A 394 48.73 8.85 -99.80
C GLU A 394 49.90 8.23 -100.62
#